data_612fa4d382d7827f8e8ec62423e864ed
#
_entry.id   612fa4d382d7827f8e8ec62423e864ed
#
_cell.length_a   1.000
_cell.length_b   1.000
_cell.length_c   1.000
_cell.angle_alpha   90.00
_cell.angle_beta   90.00
_cell.angle_gamma   90.00
#
_symmetry.space_group_name_H-M   'P 1'
#
loop_
_entity.id
_entity.type
_entity.pdbx_description
1 polymer ?
#
loop_
_entity_poly.entity_id
_entity_poly.type
_entity_poly.pdbx_seq_one_letter_code
_entity_poly.pdbx_strand_id
1 'polypeptide(L)'
;MENNSSKKISSSKLEETLVSTFPRICTDCGKLMNKQFFLTNPVLQSTTLNSFLKNATSNNVIARFAIEEFYDGEIYFILTVKEAITIGSLVLTLDDAAVRENANKGILDGDCLDAFKEFTNQICGMLDNELRPKLPKPIHLKLTSTTLINKENINTVLSEEILNEECLTLTATMRILGFDDAQFILSISKLIGEEFFSEVIEEKDKDFKGTILAVDDSNTDLRIIRKLLGSEYKVMVTSNPNDALSLLQKNHVDLVLMDIYMPIMDGLTLCERIKRNAMSRNIPIIMCSSSPTQDNVIHAVRSGAVDFLVKPFTRQKIIEKINKHLTNSQLLVSKS
;
A
#
# COMPACT_ATOMS: atom_id res chain seq x y z
N MET A 1 -27.65 3.40 -3.32
CA MET A 1 -27.30 4.84 -3.52
C MET A 1 -26.38 5.41 -2.43
N GLU A 2 -26.26 4.79 -1.27
CA GLU A 2 -25.39 5.25 -0.15
C GLU A 2 -23.88 5.07 -0.41
N ASN A 3 -23.47 4.09 -1.23
CA ASN A 3 -22.05 3.81 -1.49
C ASN A 3 -21.33 4.87 -2.37
N ASN A 4 -22.06 5.69 -3.13
CA ASN A 4 -21.43 6.70 -4.01
C ASN A 4 -21.18 8.04 -3.28
N SER A 5 -21.95 8.35 -2.24
CA SER A 5 -21.76 9.59 -1.46
C SER A 5 -20.58 9.48 -0.49
N SER A 6 -20.41 8.35 0.19
CA SER A 6 -19.28 8.10 1.09
C SER A 6 -17.94 8.06 0.35
N LYS A 7 -17.89 7.47 -0.85
CA LYS A 7 -16.70 7.45 -1.70
C LYS A 7 -16.27 8.84 -2.19
N LYS A 8 -17.25 9.70 -2.52
CA LYS A 8 -17.00 11.08 -2.94
C LYS A 8 -16.50 11.96 -1.78
N ILE A 9 -16.98 11.71 -0.57
CA ILE A 9 -16.53 12.40 0.66
C ILE A 9 -15.11 11.98 1.02
N SER A 10 -14.75 10.71 0.89
CA SER A 10 -13.42 10.19 1.17
C SER A 10 -12.35 10.77 0.23
N SER A 11 -12.62 10.85 -1.07
CA SER A 11 -11.69 11.46 -2.02
C SER A 11 -11.51 12.96 -1.82
N SER A 12 -12.57 13.70 -1.44
CA SER A 12 -12.48 15.13 -1.10
C SER A 12 -11.62 15.37 0.15
N LYS A 13 -11.79 14.56 1.20
CA LYS A 13 -10.95 14.64 2.41
C LYS A 13 -9.49 14.30 2.13
N LEU A 14 -9.21 13.33 1.26
CA LEU A 14 -7.84 13.01 0.84
C LEU A 14 -7.21 14.20 0.12
N GLU A 15 -7.92 14.82 -0.82
CA GLU A 15 -7.44 16.00 -1.52
C GLU A 15 -7.11 17.13 -0.55
N GLU A 16 -8.05 17.50 0.32
CA GLU A 16 -7.85 18.55 1.35
C GLU A 16 -6.65 18.23 2.23
N THR A 17 -6.50 16.97 2.64
CA THR A 17 -5.41 16.54 3.51
C THR A 17 -4.06 16.61 2.80
N LEU A 18 -3.95 16.14 1.57
CA LEU A 18 -2.72 16.23 0.78
C LEU A 18 -2.36 17.69 0.46
N VAL A 19 -3.33 18.50 0.05
CA VAL A 19 -3.12 19.92 -0.25
C VAL A 19 -2.68 20.69 1.00
N SER A 20 -3.18 20.32 2.18
CA SER A 20 -2.77 20.94 3.44
C SER A 20 -1.29 20.71 3.81
N THR A 21 -0.60 19.79 3.14
CA THR A 21 0.86 19.59 3.30
C THR A 21 1.69 20.59 2.49
N PHE A 22 1.11 21.23 1.47
CA PHE A 22 1.83 22.09 0.52
C PHE A 22 2.60 23.24 1.17
N PRO A 23 2.05 23.99 2.15
CA PRO A 23 2.81 25.08 2.78
C PRO A 23 4.11 24.60 3.42
N ARG A 24 4.09 23.42 4.04
CA ARG A 24 5.27 22.83 4.65
C ARG A 24 6.26 22.37 3.59
N ILE A 25 5.80 21.65 2.58
CA ILE A 25 6.61 21.20 1.45
C ILE A 25 7.27 22.41 0.77
N CYS A 26 6.49 23.47 0.48
CA CYS A 26 7.03 24.68 -0.15
C CYS A 26 8.13 25.32 0.68
N THR A 27 7.93 25.41 1.99
CA THR A 27 8.88 26.04 2.90
C THR A 27 10.18 25.24 3.00
N ASP A 28 10.08 23.95 3.25
CA ASP A 28 11.27 23.13 3.57
C ASP A 28 12.03 22.74 2.29
N CYS A 29 11.34 22.45 1.18
CA CYS A 29 11.99 22.25 -0.12
C CYS A 29 12.64 23.55 -0.63
N GLY A 30 12.00 24.69 -0.42
CA GLY A 30 12.57 25.98 -0.76
C GLY A 30 13.89 26.26 -0.02
N LYS A 31 13.94 25.93 1.28
CA LYS A 31 15.18 26.05 2.09
C LYS A 31 16.28 25.09 1.57
N LEU A 32 15.91 23.84 1.28
CA LEU A 32 16.86 22.82 0.80
C LEU A 32 17.54 23.23 -0.51
N MET A 33 16.77 23.85 -1.43
CA MET A 33 17.26 24.32 -2.72
C MET A 33 17.78 25.77 -2.71
N ASN A 34 17.65 26.48 -1.59
CA ASN A 34 17.89 27.92 -1.50
C ASN A 34 17.15 28.72 -2.58
N LYS A 35 15.89 28.35 -2.86
CA LYS A 35 15.01 28.95 -3.86
C LYS A 35 13.59 29.10 -3.33
N GLN A 36 12.85 30.06 -3.87
CA GLN A 36 11.41 30.08 -3.65
C GLN A 36 10.75 28.93 -4.42
N PHE A 37 9.96 28.13 -3.71
CA PHE A 37 9.29 26.95 -4.23
C PHE A 37 7.79 27.06 -3.95
N PHE A 38 6.96 26.84 -4.96
CA PHE A 38 5.50 26.96 -4.86
C PHE A 38 4.82 25.74 -5.47
N LEU A 39 3.72 25.31 -4.83
CA LEU A 39 2.78 24.34 -5.36
C LEU A 39 1.40 25.02 -5.46
N THR A 40 0.82 25.04 -6.66
CA THR A 40 -0.44 25.71 -6.97
C THR A 40 -1.33 24.82 -7.84
N ASN A 41 -2.61 25.18 -7.94
CA ASN A 41 -3.59 24.50 -8.79
C ASN A 41 -3.64 22.97 -8.57
N PRO A 42 -3.88 22.49 -7.33
CA PRO A 42 -3.99 21.07 -7.07
C PRO A 42 -5.25 20.50 -7.74
N VAL A 43 -5.12 19.30 -8.30
CA VAL A 43 -6.23 18.54 -8.89
C VAL A 43 -6.06 17.07 -8.52
N LEU A 44 -7.05 16.49 -7.83
CA LEU A 44 -7.11 15.06 -7.56
C LEU A 44 -7.99 14.37 -8.61
N GLN A 45 -7.45 13.34 -9.26
CA GLN A 45 -8.19 12.58 -10.27
C GLN A 45 -7.97 11.07 -10.13
N SER A 46 -8.96 10.27 -10.54
CA SER A 46 -8.80 8.82 -10.63
C SER A 46 -8.20 8.46 -11.99
N THR A 47 -7.08 7.73 -11.97
CA THR A 47 -6.35 7.30 -13.19
C THR A 47 -5.53 6.05 -12.90
N THR A 48 -4.84 5.49 -13.90
CA THR A 48 -3.84 4.44 -13.70
C THR A 48 -2.44 4.98 -13.95
N LEU A 49 -1.43 4.44 -13.27
CA LEU A 49 -0.04 4.82 -13.55
C LEU A 49 0.32 4.57 -15.01
N ASN A 50 -0.20 3.49 -15.62
CA ASN A 50 0.01 3.15 -17.01
C ASN A 50 -0.50 4.24 -17.96
N SER A 51 -1.75 4.71 -17.76
CA SER A 51 -2.32 5.77 -18.61
C SER A 51 -1.57 7.09 -18.43
N PHE A 52 -1.10 7.37 -17.23
CA PHE A 52 -0.34 8.57 -16.91
C PHE A 52 1.07 8.54 -17.52
N LEU A 53 1.82 7.45 -17.31
CA LEU A 53 3.21 7.31 -17.77
C LEU A 53 3.34 7.06 -19.27
N LYS A 54 2.41 6.34 -19.91
CA LYS A 54 2.41 6.14 -21.37
C LYS A 54 2.19 7.42 -22.16
N ASN A 55 1.43 8.37 -21.61
CA ASN A 55 1.20 9.68 -22.23
C ASN A 55 2.36 10.66 -21.98
N ALA A 56 3.30 10.32 -21.09
CA ALA A 56 4.48 11.13 -20.87
C ALA A 56 5.42 11.08 -22.08
N THR A 57 5.76 12.24 -22.60
CA THR A 57 6.69 12.38 -23.75
C THR A 57 8.16 12.27 -23.33
N SER A 58 8.44 12.32 -22.03
CA SER A 58 9.78 12.35 -21.42
C SER A 58 9.99 11.16 -20.47
N ASN A 59 11.25 10.82 -20.24
CA ASN A 59 11.64 9.90 -19.18
C ASN A 59 11.27 10.51 -17.81
N ASN A 60 10.88 9.65 -16.86
CA ASN A 60 10.45 10.05 -15.54
C ASN A 60 11.36 9.46 -14.45
N VAL A 61 11.35 10.07 -13.29
CA VAL A 61 11.90 9.51 -12.05
C VAL A 61 10.74 9.26 -11.11
N ILE A 62 10.67 8.06 -10.57
CA ILE A 62 9.66 7.66 -9.58
C ILE A 62 10.35 7.40 -8.25
N ALA A 63 9.91 8.09 -7.20
CA ALA A 63 10.19 7.75 -5.83
C ALA A 63 8.99 6.98 -5.24
N ARG A 64 9.27 5.88 -4.53
CA ARG A 64 8.28 5.00 -3.90
C ARG A 64 8.36 5.19 -2.40
N PHE A 65 7.25 5.58 -1.79
CA PHE A 65 7.09 5.71 -0.34
C PHE A 65 6.21 4.57 0.15
N ALA A 66 6.77 3.57 0.82
CA ALA A 66 5.99 2.54 1.47
C ALA A 66 5.15 3.13 2.60
N ILE A 67 3.92 2.69 2.72
CA ILE A 67 3.03 3.02 3.83
C ILE A 67 3.09 1.84 4.80
N GLU A 68 3.56 2.10 6.02
CA GLU A 68 3.69 1.10 7.08
C GLU A 68 2.67 1.37 8.20
N GLU A 69 2.54 0.47 9.16
CA GLU A 69 1.63 0.44 10.31
C GLU A 69 0.22 -0.06 9.96
N PHE A 70 -0.83 0.79 10.02
CA PHE A 70 -2.23 0.35 9.86
C PHE A 70 -2.68 0.20 8.42
N TYR A 71 -2.00 0.85 7.51
CA TYR A 71 -2.26 0.75 6.07
C TYR A 71 -1.04 0.15 5.41
N ASP A 72 -1.25 -0.49 4.29
CA ASP A 72 -0.16 -1.12 3.55
C ASP A 72 -0.28 -0.80 2.06
N GLY A 73 0.78 -0.27 1.51
CA GLY A 73 0.85 0.13 0.12
C GLY A 73 1.94 1.12 -0.17
N GLU A 74 1.79 1.85 -1.25
CA GLU A 74 2.80 2.80 -1.69
C GLU A 74 2.17 4.11 -2.16
N ILE A 75 2.87 5.20 -1.91
CA ILE A 75 2.68 6.49 -2.57
C ILE A 75 3.80 6.65 -3.59
N TYR A 76 3.44 7.02 -4.80
CA TYR A 76 4.37 7.28 -5.90
C TYR A 76 4.53 8.79 -6.08
N PHE A 77 5.73 9.29 -5.93
CA PHE A 77 6.11 10.66 -6.29
C PHE A 77 6.80 10.63 -7.64
N ILE A 78 6.29 11.38 -8.62
CA ILE A 78 6.71 11.30 -10.01
C ILE A 78 7.10 12.68 -10.52
N LEU A 79 8.29 12.77 -11.12
CA LEU A 79 8.78 13.95 -11.84
C LEU A 79 9.42 13.52 -13.15
N THR A 80 9.57 14.44 -14.10
CA THR A 80 10.40 14.15 -15.27
C THR A 80 11.89 14.19 -14.91
N VAL A 81 12.73 13.60 -15.76
CA VAL A 81 14.18 13.61 -15.57
C VAL A 81 14.73 15.04 -15.55
N LYS A 82 14.15 15.96 -16.35
CA LYS A 82 14.54 17.38 -16.38
C LYS A 82 14.34 18.04 -15.02
N GLU A 83 13.16 17.83 -14.40
CA GLU A 83 12.87 18.38 -13.07
C GLU A 83 13.75 17.72 -11.99
N ALA A 84 13.99 16.42 -12.06
CA ALA A 84 14.86 15.72 -11.11
C ALA A 84 16.29 16.26 -11.16
N ILE A 85 16.84 16.52 -12.38
CA ILE A 85 18.16 17.13 -12.56
C ILE A 85 18.17 18.58 -12.04
N THR A 86 17.12 19.37 -12.34
CA THR A 86 17.00 20.75 -11.85
C THR A 86 17.06 20.78 -10.32
N ILE A 87 16.23 19.96 -9.66
CA ILE A 87 16.16 19.87 -8.21
C ILE A 87 17.48 19.35 -7.63
N GLY A 88 18.02 18.25 -8.13
CA GLY A 88 19.29 17.68 -7.66
C GLY A 88 20.44 18.68 -7.78
N SER A 89 20.54 19.40 -8.92
CA SER A 89 21.56 20.42 -9.13
C SER A 89 21.40 21.61 -8.16
N LEU A 90 20.18 22.01 -7.83
CA LEU A 90 19.92 23.07 -6.83
C LEU A 90 20.24 22.61 -5.41
N VAL A 91 19.96 21.37 -5.05
CA VAL A 91 20.35 20.76 -3.77
C VAL A 91 21.87 20.70 -3.64
N LEU A 92 22.60 20.44 -4.74
CA LEU A 92 24.06 20.54 -4.82
C LEU A 92 24.57 22.00 -4.78
N THR A 93 23.68 22.98 -4.65
CA THR A 93 24.00 24.42 -4.60
C THR A 93 24.72 24.96 -5.84
N LEU A 94 24.46 24.38 -7.00
CA LEU A 94 24.98 24.89 -8.26
C LEU A 94 24.31 26.22 -8.63
N ASP A 95 25.02 27.07 -9.39
CA ASP A 95 24.44 28.30 -9.90
C ASP A 95 23.40 28.05 -11.00
N ASP A 96 22.52 28.99 -11.26
CA ASP A 96 21.38 28.84 -12.17
C ASP A 96 21.81 28.52 -13.62
N ALA A 97 22.99 28.94 -14.06
CA ALA A 97 23.51 28.63 -15.38
C ALA A 97 23.92 27.17 -15.49
N ALA A 98 24.65 26.66 -14.50
CA ALA A 98 25.05 25.25 -14.42
C ALA A 98 23.81 24.34 -14.27
N VAL A 99 22.81 24.72 -13.46
CA VAL A 99 21.55 23.97 -13.33
C VAL A 99 20.85 23.84 -14.68
N ARG A 100 20.72 24.94 -15.42
CA ARG A 100 20.09 24.90 -16.78
C ARG A 100 20.87 24.07 -17.76
N GLU A 101 22.21 24.17 -17.72
CA GLU A 101 23.08 23.35 -18.59
C GLU A 101 22.89 21.87 -18.29
N ASN A 102 22.92 21.46 -17.02
CA ASN A 102 22.70 20.07 -16.61
C ASN A 102 21.31 19.57 -17.02
N ALA A 103 20.25 20.34 -16.77
CA ALA A 103 18.89 20.00 -17.13
C ALA A 103 18.73 19.83 -18.66
N ASN A 104 19.43 20.64 -19.48
CA ASN A 104 19.43 20.54 -20.94
C ASN A 104 20.21 19.33 -21.45
N LYS A 105 21.31 18.94 -20.77
CA LYS A 105 22.01 17.68 -21.08
C LYS A 105 21.15 16.45 -20.86
N GLY A 106 20.19 16.52 -19.93
CA GLY A 106 19.25 15.44 -19.67
C GLY A 106 19.88 14.18 -19.05
N ILE A 107 21.09 14.28 -18.49
CA ILE A 107 21.83 13.18 -17.86
C ILE A 107 21.68 13.33 -16.34
N LEU A 108 20.96 12.39 -15.74
CA LEU A 108 20.87 12.28 -14.28
C LEU A 108 22.07 11.45 -13.79
N ASP A 109 23.17 12.11 -13.45
CA ASP A 109 24.40 11.48 -12.97
C ASP A 109 24.31 11.04 -11.49
N GLY A 110 25.38 10.40 -10.99
CA GLY A 110 25.41 9.85 -9.64
C GLY A 110 25.18 10.90 -8.55
N ASP A 111 25.91 12.01 -8.59
CA ASP A 111 25.83 13.07 -7.58
C ASP A 111 24.47 13.78 -7.62
N CYS A 112 23.99 14.09 -8.81
CA CYS A 112 22.69 14.72 -9.01
C CYS A 112 21.53 13.79 -8.59
N LEU A 113 21.63 12.51 -8.91
CA LEU A 113 20.65 11.51 -8.47
C LEU A 113 20.64 11.36 -6.95
N ASP A 114 21.80 11.35 -6.30
CA ASP A 114 21.89 11.22 -4.84
C ASP A 114 21.35 12.46 -4.13
N ALA A 115 21.61 13.65 -4.65
CA ALA A 115 21.00 14.89 -4.18
C ALA A 115 19.46 14.88 -4.38
N PHE A 116 18.99 14.36 -5.50
CA PHE A 116 17.55 14.20 -5.74
C PHE A 116 16.91 13.15 -4.82
N LYS A 117 17.62 12.06 -4.47
CA LYS A 117 17.14 11.09 -3.45
C LYS A 117 17.00 11.76 -2.08
N GLU A 118 17.92 12.63 -1.69
CA GLU A 118 17.79 13.40 -0.45
C GLU A 118 16.54 14.29 -0.48
N PHE A 119 16.30 14.98 -1.60
CA PHE A 119 15.07 15.76 -1.78
C PHE A 119 13.82 14.89 -1.66
N THR A 120 13.78 13.71 -2.28
CA THR A 120 12.63 12.80 -2.19
C THR A 120 12.44 12.24 -0.79
N ASN A 121 13.53 12.00 -0.05
CA ASN A 121 13.48 11.59 1.35
C ASN A 121 12.90 12.69 2.25
N GLN A 122 13.24 13.96 2.00
CA GLN A 122 12.65 15.11 2.70
C GLN A 122 11.13 15.21 2.39
N ILE A 123 10.71 15.06 1.12
CA ILE A 123 9.28 15.01 0.76
C ILE A 123 8.56 13.89 1.52
N CYS A 124 9.12 12.68 1.55
CA CYS A 124 8.57 11.54 2.28
C CYS A 124 8.37 11.87 3.77
N GLY A 125 9.39 12.40 4.43
CA GLY A 125 9.34 12.79 5.84
C GLY A 125 8.35 13.91 6.13
N MET A 126 8.22 14.89 5.23
CA MET A 126 7.21 15.96 5.36
C MET A 126 5.79 15.41 5.22
N LEU A 127 5.56 14.54 4.24
CA LEU A 127 4.26 13.88 4.07
C LEU A 127 3.92 13.01 5.29
N ASP A 128 4.86 12.24 5.82
CA ASP A 128 4.67 11.44 7.04
C ASP A 128 4.24 12.31 8.22
N ASN A 129 4.98 13.37 8.51
CA ASN A 129 4.73 14.27 9.62
C ASN A 129 3.39 15.00 9.53
N GLU A 130 2.97 15.38 8.31
CA GLU A 130 1.73 16.11 8.09
C GLU A 130 0.50 15.21 7.95
N LEU A 131 0.64 14.02 7.39
CA LEU A 131 -0.48 13.09 7.20
C LEU A 131 -0.80 12.30 8.48
N ARG A 132 0.23 11.85 9.20
CA ARG A 132 0.07 11.02 10.41
C ARG A 132 -0.95 11.56 11.42
N PRO A 133 -0.93 12.86 11.82
CA PRO A 133 -1.91 13.39 12.78
C PRO A 133 -3.30 13.64 12.20
N LYS A 134 -3.46 13.64 10.87
CA LYS A 134 -4.71 13.97 10.18
C LYS A 134 -5.51 12.72 9.78
N LEU A 135 -4.86 11.56 9.79
CA LEU A 135 -5.51 10.30 9.45
C LEU A 135 -6.12 9.64 10.69
N PRO A 136 -7.28 8.97 10.56
CA PRO A 136 -7.94 8.27 11.66
C PRO A 136 -7.06 7.18 12.31
N LYS A 137 -6.20 6.55 11.52
CA LYS A 137 -5.20 5.59 11.99
C LYS A 137 -3.81 6.09 11.58
N PRO A 138 -2.79 5.97 12.44
CA PRO A 138 -1.45 6.45 12.12
C PRO A 138 -0.85 5.68 10.94
N ILE A 139 -0.01 6.39 10.19
CA ILE A 139 0.83 5.83 9.13
C ILE A 139 2.29 6.13 9.43
N HIS A 140 3.18 5.35 8.84
CA HIS A 140 4.58 5.69 8.72
C HIS A 140 4.98 5.55 7.25
N LEU A 141 5.52 6.64 6.67
CA LEU A 141 6.01 6.66 5.30
C LEU A 141 7.51 6.47 5.27
N LYS A 142 7.97 5.58 4.41
CA LYS A 142 9.39 5.26 4.23
C LYS A 142 9.75 5.26 2.76
N LEU A 143 10.76 6.06 2.38
CA LEU A 143 11.33 6.00 1.04
C LEU A 143 11.99 4.64 0.82
N THR A 144 11.51 3.87 -0.17
CA THR A 144 12.05 2.54 -0.51
C THR A 144 12.93 2.56 -1.74
N SER A 145 12.60 3.39 -2.73
CA SER A 145 13.39 3.52 -3.95
C SER A 145 13.17 4.84 -4.65
N THR A 146 14.18 5.27 -5.42
CA THR A 146 14.09 6.36 -6.40
C THR A 146 14.71 5.86 -7.69
N THR A 147 13.91 5.69 -8.73
CA THR A 147 14.30 4.96 -9.94
C THR A 147 13.90 5.73 -11.20
N LEU A 148 14.83 5.78 -12.17
CA LEU A 148 14.55 6.31 -13.50
C LEU A 148 13.70 5.33 -14.29
N ILE A 149 12.61 5.84 -14.87
CA ILE A 149 11.68 5.08 -15.71
C ILE A 149 11.65 5.64 -17.12
N ASN A 150 11.76 4.74 -18.07
CA ASN A 150 11.58 4.99 -19.48
C ASN A 150 10.70 3.89 -20.12
N LYS A 151 10.43 4.00 -21.41
CA LYS A 151 9.58 3.03 -22.14
C LYS A 151 10.13 1.60 -22.15
N GLU A 152 11.44 1.43 -21.97
CA GLU A 152 12.11 0.12 -22.05
C GLU A 152 12.08 -0.61 -20.69
N ASN A 153 12.18 0.11 -19.58
CA ASN A 153 12.31 -0.49 -18.26
C ASN A 153 11.05 -0.39 -17.37
N ILE A 154 10.01 0.30 -17.81
CA ILE A 154 8.80 0.53 -17.00
C ILE A 154 8.19 -0.78 -16.46
N ASN A 155 8.10 -1.82 -17.30
CA ASN A 155 7.53 -3.12 -16.91
C ASN A 155 8.47 -3.95 -16.02
N THR A 156 9.75 -3.57 -15.92
CA THR A 156 10.72 -4.20 -15.02
C THR A 156 10.71 -3.51 -13.65
N VAL A 157 10.48 -2.19 -13.63
CA VAL A 157 10.46 -1.38 -12.41
C VAL A 157 9.11 -1.46 -11.69
N LEU A 158 8.01 -1.48 -12.46
CA LEU A 158 6.64 -1.59 -11.96
C LEU A 158 5.97 -2.80 -12.59
N SER A 159 5.36 -3.66 -11.78
CA SER A 159 4.60 -4.80 -12.30
C SER A 159 3.38 -4.33 -13.11
N GLU A 160 2.90 -5.16 -14.01
CA GLU A 160 1.71 -4.87 -14.81
C GLU A 160 0.47 -4.64 -13.93
N GLU A 161 0.40 -5.29 -12.78
CA GLU A 161 -0.66 -5.11 -11.78
C GLU A 161 -0.63 -3.69 -11.21
N ILE A 162 0.52 -3.20 -10.78
CA ILE A 162 0.71 -1.82 -10.25
C ILE A 162 0.41 -0.79 -11.35
N LEU A 163 0.87 -1.03 -12.56
CA LEU A 163 0.66 -0.11 -13.68
C LEU A 163 -0.82 0.09 -14.04
N ASN A 164 -1.62 -0.97 -13.92
CA ASN A 164 -3.05 -0.96 -14.29
C ASN A 164 -3.98 -0.78 -13.08
N GLU A 165 -3.45 -0.70 -11.87
CA GLU A 165 -4.24 -0.41 -10.66
C GLU A 165 -4.85 1.00 -10.75
N GLU A 166 -6.12 1.14 -10.35
CA GLU A 166 -6.78 2.43 -10.25
C GLU A 166 -6.20 3.24 -9.10
N CYS A 167 -5.65 4.41 -9.40
CA CYS A 167 -4.99 5.29 -8.44
C CYS A 167 -5.74 6.61 -8.30
N LEU A 168 -5.66 7.22 -7.11
CA LEU A 168 -5.96 8.62 -6.88
C LEU A 168 -4.66 9.40 -7.06
N THR A 169 -4.60 10.23 -8.10
CA THR A 169 -3.41 10.99 -8.47
C THR A 169 -3.66 12.47 -8.25
N LEU A 170 -2.91 13.06 -7.33
CA LEU A 170 -2.85 14.50 -7.09
C LEU A 170 -1.78 15.11 -7.99
N THR A 171 -2.18 16.03 -8.83
CA THR A 171 -1.28 16.86 -9.64
C THR A 171 -1.34 18.30 -9.16
N ALA A 172 -0.21 19.02 -9.21
CA ALA A 172 -0.15 20.46 -8.93
C ALA A 172 0.90 21.11 -9.83
N THR A 173 0.76 22.40 -10.09
CA THR A 173 1.80 23.18 -10.74
C THR A 173 2.92 23.43 -9.74
N MET A 174 4.11 22.94 -10.04
CA MET A 174 5.35 23.15 -9.29
C MET A 174 6.13 24.29 -9.95
N ARG A 175 6.44 25.32 -9.18
CA ARG A 175 7.24 26.46 -9.62
C ARG A 175 8.45 26.65 -8.73
N ILE A 176 9.62 26.66 -9.32
CA ILE A 176 10.90 27.04 -8.69
C ILE A 176 11.28 28.39 -9.32
N LEU A 177 11.44 29.42 -8.47
CA LEU A 177 11.71 30.76 -8.99
C LEU A 177 13.01 30.79 -9.81
N GLY A 178 12.89 31.24 -11.05
CA GLY A 178 13.98 31.28 -12.01
C GLY A 178 14.03 30.11 -12.99
N PHE A 179 13.13 29.12 -12.86
CA PHE A 179 13.03 27.94 -13.73
C PHE A 179 11.63 27.79 -14.33
N ASP A 180 11.49 26.90 -15.31
CA ASP A 180 10.21 26.62 -15.96
C ASP A 180 9.24 25.97 -14.96
N ASP A 181 7.93 26.24 -15.14
CA ASP A 181 6.88 25.56 -14.39
C ASP A 181 6.88 24.06 -14.74
N ALA A 182 6.63 23.22 -13.77
CA ALA A 182 6.64 21.78 -13.86
C ALA A 182 5.42 21.16 -13.18
N GLN A 183 5.26 19.83 -13.29
CA GLN A 183 4.21 19.13 -12.57
C GLN A 183 4.76 18.44 -11.33
N PHE A 184 4.10 18.68 -10.20
CA PHE A 184 4.23 17.91 -8.97
C PHE A 184 3.15 16.80 -8.98
N ILE A 185 3.53 15.55 -8.82
CA ILE A 185 2.62 14.42 -8.97
C ILE A 185 2.79 13.47 -7.80
N LEU A 186 1.70 13.25 -7.06
CA LEU A 186 1.59 12.18 -6.06
C LEU A 186 0.47 11.24 -6.47
N SER A 187 0.74 9.94 -6.47
CA SER A 187 -0.24 8.92 -6.81
C SER A 187 -0.28 7.85 -5.72
N ILE A 188 -1.48 7.47 -5.32
CA ILE A 188 -1.73 6.41 -4.33
C ILE A 188 -2.79 5.47 -4.88
N SER A 189 -2.70 4.17 -4.58
CA SER A 189 -3.79 3.23 -4.87
C SER A 189 -5.13 3.81 -4.41
N LYS A 190 -6.13 3.81 -5.27
CA LYS A 190 -7.47 4.33 -4.94
C LYS A 190 -8.06 3.60 -3.74
N LEU A 191 -7.78 2.30 -3.64
CA LEU A 191 -8.24 1.48 -2.54
C LEU A 191 -7.72 2.01 -1.19
N ILE A 192 -6.43 2.33 -1.12
CA ILE A 192 -5.77 2.84 0.09
C ILE A 192 -6.21 4.28 0.37
N GLY A 193 -6.26 5.12 -0.66
CA GLY A 193 -6.68 6.51 -0.50
C GLY A 193 -8.13 6.64 -0.03
N GLU A 194 -9.03 5.75 -0.46
CA GLU A 194 -10.40 5.67 0.04
C GLU A 194 -10.44 5.10 1.47
N GLU A 195 -9.53 4.17 1.82
CA GLU A 195 -9.44 3.57 3.15
C GLU A 195 -8.94 4.57 4.21
N PHE A 196 -8.09 5.54 3.85
CA PHE A 196 -7.58 6.57 4.77
C PHE A 196 -8.69 7.33 5.50
N PHE A 197 -9.81 7.57 4.83
CA PHE A 197 -10.94 8.32 5.38
C PHE A 197 -12.25 7.52 5.34
N SER A 198 -12.17 6.21 5.03
CA SER A 198 -13.29 5.35 5.35
C SER A 198 -13.55 5.54 6.85
N GLU A 199 -14.74 5.99 7.21
CA GLU A 199 -15.13 6.08 8.61
C GLU A 199 -14.73 4.76 9.26
N VAL A 200 -13.92 4.85 10.31
CA VAL A 200 -13.82 3.78 11.29
C VAL A 200 -15.23 3.73 11.86
N ILE A 201 -16.13 3.00 11.19
CA ILE A 201 -17.32 2.50 11.87
C ILE A 201 -16.69 1.78 13.04
N GLU A 202 -16.79 2.40 14.23
CA GLU A 202 -16.33 1.76 15.44
C GLU A 202 -16.93 0.37 15.40
N GLU A 203 -16.10 -0.65 15.35
CA GLU A 203 -16.51 -2.07 15.20
C GLU A 203 -17.47 -2.51 16.33
N LYS A 204 -17.78 -1.59 17.26
CA LYS A 204 -18.68 -1.81 18.40
C LYS A 204 -20.13 -2.11 18.06
N ASP A 205 -20.62 -1.69 16.87
CA ASP A 205 -22.01 -1.84 16.50
C ASP A 205 -22.25 -2.75 15.29
N LYS A 206 -21.21 -3.40 14.76
CA LYS A 206 -21.36 -4.33 13.64
C LYS A 206 -21.45 -5.76 14.16
N ASP A 207 -22.61 -6.38 13.94
CA ASP A 207 -22.82 -7.79 14.27
C ASP A 207 -22.08 -8.68 13.25
N PHE A 208 -20.78 -8.90 13.48
CA PHE A 208 -19.96 -9.76 12.65
C PHE A 208 -20.31 -11.23 12.85
N LYS A 209 -20.34 -12.00 11.78
CA LYS A 209 -20.56 -13.45 11.82
C LYS A 209 -19.44 -14.23 12.51
N GLY A 210 -18.30 -13.60 12.71
CA GLY A 210 -17.11 -14.17 13.36
C GLY A 210 -15.83 -13.39 13.06
N THR A 211 -14.75 -13.74 13.72
CA THR A 211 -13.42 -13.16 13.56
C THR A 211 -12.52 -14.10 12.76
N ILE A 212 -11.95 -13.60 11.67
CA ILE A 212 -11.07 -14.34 10.77
C ILE A 212 -9.66 -13.75 10.86
N LEU A 213 -8.65 -14.59 11.06
CA LEU A 213 -7.24 -14.21 10.93
C LEU A 213 -6.72 -14.65 9.57
N ALA A 214 -6.27 -13.73 8.75
CA ALA A 214 -5.57 -14.02 7.49
C ALA A 214 -4.06 -13.83 7.67
N VAL A 215 -3.29 -14.83 7.26
CA VAL A 215 -1.83 -14.87 7.32
C VAL A 215 -1.27 -15.13 5.93
N ASP A 216 -0.55 -14.16 5.36
CA ASP A 216 -0.06 -14.21 3.98
C ASP A 216 1.09 -13.20 3.85
N ASP A 217 2.20 -13.56 3.24
CA ASP A 217 3.32 -12.61 3.04
C ASP A 217 3.03 -11.56 1.97
N SER A 218 2.02 -11.82 1.14
CA SER A 218 1.51 -10.87 0.14
C SER A 218 0.52 -9.90 0.77
N ASN A 219 0.95 -8.68 1.00
CA ASN A 219 0.07 -7.61 1.47
C ASN A 219 -1.11 -7.33 0.51
N THR A 220 -0.92 -7.58 -0.78
CA THR A 220 -1.99 -7.51 -1.78
C THR A 220 -3.07 -8.55 -1.51
N ASP A 221 -2.71 -9.81 -1.24
CA ASP A 221 -3.67 -10.85 -0.93
C ASP A 221 -4.40 -10.60 0.39
N LEU A 222 -3.70 -10.10 1.41
CA LEU A 222 -4.30 -9.69 2.68
C LEU A 222 -5.36 -8.59 2.49
N ARG A 223 -5.08 -7.59 1.63
CA ARG A 223 -6.04 -6.55 1.27
C ARG A 223 -7.25 -7.10 0.53
N ILE A 224 -7.03 -7.99 -0.42
CA ILE A 224 -8.12 -8.66 -1.15
C ILE A 224 -9.02 -9.41 -0.16
N ILE A 225 -8.45 -10.21 0.74
CA ILE A 225 -9.19 -10.94 1.77
C ILE A 225 -10.01 -9.99 2.64
N ARG A 226 -9.41 -8.91 3.14
CA ARG A 226 -10.09 -7.90 3.96
C ARG A 226 -11.25 -7.25 3.18
N LYS A 227 -11.06 -6.91 1.91
CA LYS A 227 -12.10 -6.34 1.05
C LYS A 227 -13.25 -7.32 0.80
N LEU A 228 -12.94 -8.60 0.55
CA LEU A 228 -13.93 -9.62 0.27
C LEU A 228 -14.78 -9.98 1.50
N LEU A 229 -14.20 -9.95 2.69
CA LEU A 229 -14.80 -10.48 3.91
C LEU A 229 -15.23 -9.41 4.92
N GLY A 230 -14.64 -8.23 4.93
CA GLY A 230 -14.83 -7.19 5.95
C GLY A 230 -16.25 -6.62 6.07
N SER A 231 -17.14 -6.91 5.11
CA SER A 231 -18.57 -6.58 5.22
C SER A 231 -19.34 -7.51 6.16
N GLU A 232 -18.87 -8.77 6.36
CA GLU A 232 -19.57 -9.81 7.12
C GLU A 232 -18.77 -10.36 8.30
N TYR A 233 -17.43 -10.25 8.26
CA TYR A 233 -16.53 -10.80 9.26
C TYR A 233 -15.57 -9.74 9.79
N LYS A 234 -15.20 -9.85 11.06
CA LYS A 234 -14.04 -9.12 11.58
C LYS A 234 -12.76 -9.76 11.05
N VAL A 235 -12.02 -9.04 10.20
CA VAL A 235 -10.82 -9.57 9.53
C VAL A 235 -9.56 -8.97 10.16
N MET A 236 -8.79 -9.81 10.83
CA MET A 236 -7.44 -9.52 11.29
C MET A 236 -6.45 -10.03 10.25
N VAL A 237 -5.37 -9.31 9.98
CA VAL A 237 -4.36 -9.71 8.99
C VAL A 237 -2.97 -9.56 9.55
N THR A 238 -2.05 -10.42 9.10
CA THR A 238 -0.62 -10.28 9.38
C THR A 238 0.20 -10.91 8.25
N SER A 239 1.29 -10.24 7.87
CA SER A 239 2.28 -10.78 6.93
C SER A 239 3.42 -11.55 7.62
N ASN A 240 3.44 -11.54 8.95
CA ASN A 240 4.49 -12.20 9.73
C ASN A 240 3.92 -13.44 10.46
N PRO A 241 4.42 -14.66 10.17
CA PRO A 241 3.94 -15.88 10.83
C PRO A 241 4.15 -15.90 12.36
N ASN A 242 5.14 -15.20 12.89
CA ASN A 242 5.35 -15.12 14.35
C ASN A 242 4.28 -14.25 15.02
N ASP A 243 3.81 -13.20 14.36
CA ASP A 243 2.75 -12.32 14.89
C ASP A 243 1.40 -13.06 14.91
N ALA A 244 1.18 -13.99 13.98
CA ALA A 244 -0.04 -14.82 13.95
C ALA A 244 -0.24 -15.58 15.26
N LEU A 245 0.81 -16.17 15.83
CA LEU A 245 0.73 -16.87 17.13
C LEU A 245 0.39 -15.92 18.27
N SER A 246 0.95 -14.71 18.27
CA SER A 246 0.66 -13.67 19.26
C SER A 246 -0.78 -13.17 19.16
N LEU A 247 -1.28 -12.99 17.93
CA LEU A 247 -2.65 -12.57 17.67
C LEU A 247 -3.66 -13.62 18.15
N LEU A 248 -3.40 -14.91 17.91
CA LEU A 248 -4.24 -16.02 18.37
C LEU A 248 -4.28 -16.14 19.89
N GLN A 249 -3.22 -15.70 20.61
CA GLN A 249 -3.20 -15.70 22.08
C GLN A 249 -3.97 -14.53 22.68
N LYS A 250 -3.98 -13.38 22.01
CA LYS A 250 -4.55 -12.13 22.53
C LYS A 250 -6.00 -11.89 22.10
N ASN A 251 -6.46 -12.56 21.06
CA ASN A 251 -7.76 -12.30 20.45
C ASN A 251 -8.56 -13.59 20.28
N HIS A 252 -9.89 -13.46 20.33
CA HIS A 252 -10.77 -14.53 19.89
C HIS A 252 -10.76 -14.60 18.36
N VAL A 253 -10.38 -15.75 17.82
CA VAL A 253 -10.35 -16.02 16.37
C VAL A 253 -11.15 -17.27 16.09
N ASP A 254 -12.12 -17.19 15.17
CA ASP A 254 -13.02 -18.28 14.83
C ASP A 254 -12.50 -19.14 13.67
N LEU A 255 -11.65 -18.55 12.78
CA LEU A 255 -11.08 -19.25 11.64
C LEU A 255 -9.78 -18.57 11.18
N VAL A 256 -8.82 -19.36 10.68
CA VAL A 256 -7.59 -18.87 10.07
C VAL A 256 -7.59 -19.16 8.56
N LEU A 257 -7.31 -18.16 7.74
CA LEU A 257 -6.90 -18.29 6.34
C LEU A 257 -5.38 -18.16 6.31
N MET A 258 -4.68 -19.12 5.72
CA MET A 258 -3.22 -19.19 5.81
C MET A 258 -2.59 -19.51 4.47
N ASP A 259 -1.71 -18.64 3.99
CA ASP A 259 -0.88 -18.96 2.83
C ASP A 259 0.10 -20.09 3.15
N ILE A 260 0.39 -20.93 2.15
CA ILE A 260 1.36 -22.04 2.29
C ILE A 260 2.78 -21.51 2.19
N TYR A 261 3.05 -20.62 1.22
CA TYR A 261 4.40 -20.21 0.87
C TYR A 261 4.72 -18.85 1.46
N MET A 262 5.29 -18.82 2.65
CA MET A 262 5.73 -17.60 3.33
C MET A 262 7.22 -17.68 3.67
N PRO A 263 7.95 -16.56 3.65
CA PRO A 263 9.34 -16.51 4.13
C PRO A 263 9.37 -16.73 5.65
N ILE A 264 10.56 -17.09 6.17
CA ILE A 264 10.84 -17.31 7.61
C ILE A 264 10.19 -18.60 8.14
N MET A 265 8.89 -18.81 7.92
CA MET A 265 8.13 -20.00 8.35
C MET A 265 6.99 -20.23 7.38
N ASP A 266 7.00 -21.40 6.71
CA ASP A 266 5.92 -21.79 5.82
C ASP A 266 4.60 -22.05 6.57
N GLY A 267 3.47 -21.93 5.86
CA GLY A 267 2.15 -22.07 6.46
C GLY A 267 1.85 -23.45 7.01
N LEU A 268 2.45 -24.51 6.45
CA LEU A 268 2.27 -25.88 6.95
C LEU A 268 2.90 -26.02 8.35
N THR A 269 4.11 -25.53 8.51
CA THR A 269 4.82 -25.49 9.82
C THR A 269 4.06 -24.62 10.83
N LEU A 270 3.55 -23.46 10.43
CA LEU A 270 2.74 -22.60 11.30
C LEU A 270 1.43 -23.30 11.71
N CYS A 271 0.76 -23.97 10.78
CA CYS A 271 -0.44 -24.76 11.06
C CYS A 271 -0.19 -25.82 12.13
N GLU A 272 0.87 -26.62 11.99
CA GLU A 272 1.24 -27.61 13.01
C GLU A 272 1.48 -26.98 14.39
N ARG A 273 2.16 -25.82 14.44
CA ARG A 273 2.39 -25.12 15.71
C ARG A 273 1.07 -24.67 16.36
N ILE A 274 0.14 -24.12 15.56
CA ILE A 274 -1.18 -23.71 16.04
C ILE A 274 -1.96 -24.93 16.55
N LYS A 275 -1.91 -26.06 15.83
CA LYS A 275 -2.62 -27.29 16.18
C LYS A 275 -2.03 -28.00 17.41
N ARG A 276 -0.75 -27.80 17.71
CA ARG A 276 -0.11 -28.33 18.94
C ARG A 276 -0.43 -27.50 20.18
N ASN A 277 -0.86 -26.26 20.04
CA ASN A 277 -1.19 -25.38 21.17
C ASN A 277 -2.63 -25.64 21.67
N ALA A 278 -2.78 -25.94 22.96
CA ALA A 278 -4.07 -26.28 23.55
C ALA A 278 -5.15 -25.21 23.39
N MET A 279 -4.78 -23.93 23.34
CA MET A 279 -5.71 -22.80 23.21
C MET A 279 -6.21 -22.61 21.76
N SER A 280 -5.41 -22.94 20.75
CA SER A 280 -5.72 -22.66 19.34
C SER A 280 -5.93 -23.93 18.50
N ARG A 281 -5.69 -25.12 19.01
CA ARG A 281 -5.79 -26.38 18.26
C ARG A 281 -7.16 -26.63 17.59
N ASN A 282 -8.23 -26.11 18.18
CA ASN A 282 -9.59 -26.31 17.69
C ASN A 282 -10.00 -25.29 16.64
N ILE A 283 -9.23 -24.21 16.45
CA ILE A 283 -9.52 -23.18 15.43
C ILE A 283 -9.37 -23.81 14.04
N PRO A 284 -10.38 -23.78 13.17
CA PRO A 284 -10.27 -24.29 11.81
C PRO A 284 -9.28 -23.45 10.99
N ILE A 285 -8.43 -24.12 10.23
CA ILE A 285 -7.43 -23.48 9.36
C ILE A 285 -7.71 -23.90 7.93
N ILE A 286 -7.93 -22.94 7.03
CA ILE A 286 -8.04 -23.15 5.59
C ILE A 286 -6.74 -22.68 4.96
N MET A 287 -6.05 -23.59 4.24
CA MET A 287 -4.86 -23.23 3.50
C MET A 287 -5.19 -22.52 2.20
N CYS A 288 -4.45 -21.48 1.88
CA CYS A 288 -4.53 -20.74 0.63
C CYS A 288 -3.27 -20.98 -0.19
N SER A 289 -3.38 -21.17 -1.51
CA SER A 289 -2.20 -21.34 -2.37
C SER A 289 -2.50 -21.02 -3.83
N SER A 290 -1.52 -20.44 -4.52
CA SER A 290 -1.52 -20.28 -5.98
C SER A 290 -1.16 -21.55 -6.73
N SER A 291 -0.62 -22.58 -6.05
CA SER A 291 -0.18 -23.86 -6.64
C SER A 291 -0.97 -25.03 -6.06
N PRO A 292 -2.13 -25.40 -6.64
CA PRO A 292 -3.01 -26.46 -6.13
C PRO A 292 -2.54 -27.86 -6.56
N THR A 293 -1.32 -28.26 -6.19
CA THR A 293 -0.83 -29.62 -6.44
C THR A 293 -1.45 -30.60 -5.47
N GLN A 294 -1.58 -31.89 -5.89
CA GLN A 294 -2.08 -32.94 -5.02
C GLN A 294 -1.23 -33.07 -3.73
N ASP A 295 0.09 -32.92 -3.86
CA ASP A 295 1.01 -32.97 -2.72
C ASP A 295 0.74 -31.84 -1.71
N ASN A 296 0.51 -30.60 -2.18
CA ASN A 296 0.18 -29.48 -1.31
C ASN A 296 -1.11 -29.73 -0.52
N VAL A 297 -2.13 -30.29 -1.16
CA VAL A 297 -3.39 -30.63 -0.49
C VAL A 297 -3.18 -31.71 0.56
N ILE A 298 -2.40 -32.76 0.24
CA ILE A 298 -2.07 -33.84 1.19
C ILE A 298 -1.28 -33.30 2.38
N HIS A 299 -0.29 -32.45 2.13
CA HIS A 299 0.51 -31.83 3.20
C HIS A 299 -0.34 -30.90 4.07
N ALA A 300 -1.25 -30.10 3.49
CA ALA A 300 -2.18 -29.26 4.23
C ALA A 300 -3.05 -30.08 5.20
N VAL A 301 -3.63 -31.19 4.73
CA VAL A 301 -4.43 -32.07 5.58
C VAL A 301 -3.59 -32.70 6.70
N ARG A 302 -2.37 -33.14 6.40
CA ARG A 302 -1.45 -33.74 7.39
C ARG A 302 -1.01 -32.72 8.47
N SER A 303 -0.86 -31.43 8.12
CA SER A 303 -0.55 -30.37 9.07
C SER A 303 -1.74 -30.01 9.97
N GLY A 304 -2.94 -30.53 9.69
CA GLY A 304 -4.16 -30.29 10.47
C GLY A 304 -5.09 -29.22 9.90
N ALA A 305 -4.88 -28.77 8.66
CA ALA A 305 -5.83 -27.91 7.97
C ALA A 305 -7.15 -28.64 7.69
N VAL A 306 -8.26 -27.90 7.76
CA VAL A 306 -9.61 -28.46 7.55
C VAL A 306 -10.09 -28.33 6.10
N ASP A 307 -9.49 -27.42 5.34
CA ASP A 307 -9.84 -27.19 3.92
C ASP A 307 -8.69 -26.50 3.19
N PHE A 308 -8.86 -26.34 1.86
CA PHE A 308 -7.90 -25.73 0.97
C PHE A 308 -8.60 -24.75 -0.01
N LEU A 309 -8.00 -23.61 -0.27
CA LEU A 309 -8.52 -22.58 -1.17
C LEU A 309 -7.46 -22.19 -2.20
N VAL A 310 -7.82 -22.19 -3.48
CA VAL A 310 -6.91 -21.85 -4.58
C VAL A 310 -7.00 -20.37 -4.90
N LYS A 311 -5.86 -19.69 -4.96
CA LYS A 311 -5.73 -18.30 -5.40
C LYS A 311 -5.72 -18.22 -6.94
N PRO A 312 -6.30 -17.19 -7.58
CA PRO A 312 -7.11 -16.13 -6.96
C PRO A 312 -8.51 -16.67 -6.59
N PHE A 313 -9.03 -16.23 -5.45
CA PHE A 313 -10.34 -16.64 -4.99
C PHE A 313 -11.40 -15.55 -5.20
N THR A 314 -12.62 -15.98 -5.54
CA THR A 314 -13.78 -15.10 -5.60
C THR A 314 -14.43 -15.00 -4.22
N ARG A 315 -15.16 -13.88 -3.96
CA ARG A 315 -15.92 -13.69 -2.72
C ARG A 315 -16.83 -14.89 -2.42
N GLN A 316 -17.51 -15.42 -3.43
CA GLN A 316 -18.42 -16.55 -3.27
C GLN A 316 -17.70 -17.81 -2.75
N LYS A 317 -16.56 -18.19 -3.37
CA LYS A 317 -15.80 -19.38 -2.99
C LYS A 317 -15.22 -19.28 -1.58
N ILE A 318 -14.66 -18.12 -1.21
CA ILE A 318 -14.06 -17.96 0.11
C ILE A 318 -15.13 -17.98 1.21
N ILE A 319 -16.28 -17.31 1.00
CA ILE A 319 -17.40 -17.31 1.96
C ILE A 319 -18.02 -18.69 2.11
N GLU A 320 -18.20 -19.45 1.02
CA GLU A 320 -18.72 -20.81 1.06
C GLU A 320 -17.86 -21.71 1.98
N LYS A 321 -16.55 -21.66 1.82
CA LYS A 321 -15.63 -22.44 2.65
C LYS A 321 -15.60 -21.98 4.11
N ILE A 322 -15.61 -20.67 4.35
CA ILE A 322 -15.66 -20.12 5.71
C ILE A 322 -16.94 -20.57 6.42
N ASN A 323 -18.12 -20.41 5.80
CA ASN A 323 -19.40 -20.79 6.40
C ASN A 323 -19.46 -22.29 6.72
N LYS A 324 -18.93 -23.15 5.85
CA LYS A 324 -18.86 -24.60 6.07
C LYS A 324 -18.14 -24.95 7.38
N HIS A 325 -17.11 -24.19 7.76
CA HIS A 325 -16.28 -24.53 8.92
C HIS A 325 -16.63 -23.70 10.18
N LEU A 326 -17.18 -22.50 10.06
CA LEU A 326 -17.70 -21.72 11.20
C LEU A 326 -18.93 -22.37 11.82
N THR A 327 -19.89 -22.80 11.01
CA THR A 327 -21.13 -23.46 11.50
C THR A 327 -20.84 -24.73 12.29
N ASN A 328 -19.83 -25.48 11.88
CA ASN A 328 -19.40 -26.71 12.59
C ASN A 328 -18.73 -26.41 13.94
N SER A 329 -18.02 -25.29 14.06
CA SER A 329 -17.36 -24.89 15.32
C SER A 329 -18.38 -24.46 16.38
N GLN A 330 -19.45 -23.77 16.00
CA GLN A 330 -20.51 -23.34 16.92
C GLN A 330 -21.35 -24.55 17.45
N LEU A 331 -21.53 -25.58 16.65
CA LEU A 331 -22.24 -26.82 17.06
C LEU A 331 -21.45 -27.67 18.06
N LEU A 332 -20.13 -27.55 18.10
CA LEU A 332 -19.27 -28.25 19.05
C LEU A 332 -19.24 -27.58 20.44
N VAL A 333 -19.34 -26.25 20.48
CA VAL A 333 -19.34 -25.47 21.74
C VAL A 333 -20.71 -25.58 22.45
N SER A 334 -21.81 -25.79 21.72
CA SER A 334 -23.15 -25.96 22.33
C SER A 334 -23.43 -27.36 22.91
N LYS A 335 -22.49 -28.29 22.77
CA LYS A 335 -22.59 -29.69 23.28
C LYS A 335 -21.58 -30.01 24.40
N SER A 336 -20.79 -29.03 24.84
CA SER A 336 -19.89 -29.11 25.99
C SER A 336 -20.44 -28.25 27.15
#